data_05f40c7b4bd902f7d2a1f9fbb5ed1c93
#
_entry.id   05f40c7b4bd902f7d2a1f9fbb5ed1c93
#
_cell.length_a   1.000
_cell.length_b   1.000
_cell.length_c   1.000
_cell.angle_alpha   90.00
_cell.angle_beta   90.00
_cell.angle_gamma   90.00
#
_symmetry.space_group_name_H-M   'P 1'
#
loop_
_entity.id
_entity.type
_entity.pdbx_description
1 polymer ?
#
loop_
_entity_poly.entity_id
_entity_poly.type
_entity_poly.pdbx_seq_one_letter_code
_entity_poly.pdbx_strand_id
1 'polypeptide(L)'
;MAERHWVNGGVNLLWSTVGNWSLTEGGAGGQTVPTAAEDVFFDAGSPDCTLNTAAVKVAKTLTTSAYTGTLTFNVQLSVSGNITIGADTKFAGATTNKLLMVASGTWTTNGKTIPQNIEISGAVSITATLADNLTTSGDLTLGCGTSTTFAGDFHITAATASITGTQTVTIVHDVTISGLTTLVNANVINGLFNWNTGGLTTGGALTGTTTIVLTGGTWTGGSVVSNSVTFAGDVIVSGTVLYAASGTPTLTRSSGTITTTASTLSIASSCTLNTAGMSWVNITLTAALTLTINSLLTATGTLTLPNAAITFAGTAGFTVGTLTHTAITSASRTFTFEEAVTYTITTAMTCTHNTTQATYRYTYISADANIKTIFTLGYGATQNVAFLDPTRIDSSLGQPIFSFTGAITDSYNWSNDLGHGRIIPEAGGESVTVAGITKDNAGVALGSCDVYLFRDNGNDTATYIAYQESNSVTGAYSFTVFPGSVYFVVAFLGGGTPVMDVTYRDLAAV
;
A
#
# COMPACT_ATOMS: atom_id res chain seq x y z
N MET A 1 7.77 48.98 18.13
CA MET A 1 8.40 48.26 17.04
C MET A 1 8.37 49.16 15.83
N ALA A 2 9.35 49.16 14.98
CA ALA A 2 9.34 50.04 13.81
C ALA A 2 8.42 49.45 12.73
N GLU A 3 7.50 50.23 12.26
CA GLU A 3 6.52 49.86 11.22
C GLU A 3 6.89 50.50 9.90
N ARG A 4 6.51 49.86 8.81
CA ARG A 4 6.61 50.36 7.45
C ARG A 4 5.32 50.07 6.70
N HIS A 5 4.64 51.15 6.34
CA HIS A 5 3.40 51.16 5.59
C HIS A 5 3.68 51.48 4.11
N TRP A 6 3.15 50.66 3.21
CA TRP A 6 3.26 50.88 1.78
C TRP A 6 2.27 51.97 1.33
N VAL A 7 2.78 53.13 0.92
CA VAL A 7 1.94 54.29 0.61
C VAL A 7 2.15 54.83 -0.84
N ASN A 8 3.15 54.35 -1.56
CA ASN A 8 3.51 54.83 -2.90
C ASN A 8 3.65 56.37 -3.00
N GLY A 9 4.34 56.97 -2.05
CA GLY A 9 4.67 58.39 -2.13
C GLY A 9 5.77 58.75 -3.15
N GLY A 10 6.34 57.74 -3.83
CA GLY A 10 7.35 57.86 -4.88
C GLY A 10 6.77 57.85 -6.28
N VAL A 11 7.66 57.94 -7.23
CA VAL A 11 7.32 57.99 -8.68
C VAL A 11 7.10 56.61 -9.35
N ASN A 12 7.24 55.52 -8.58
CA ASN A 12 7.13 54.16 -9.08
C ASN A 12 6.58 53.22 -8.01
N LEU A 13 6.21 52.02 -8.40
CA LEU A 13 5.61 50.99 -7.54
C LEU A 13 6.65 49.98 -6.99
N LEU A 14 7.94 50.41 -6.88
CA LEU A 14 9.00 49.49 -6.49
C LEU A 14 9.22 49.45 -4.97
N TRP A 15 9.30 48.23 -4.39
CA TRP A 15 9.62 48.02 -2.98
C TRP A 15 10.88 48.78 -2.51
N SER A 16 11.91 48.82 -3.33
CA SER A 16 13.20 49.44 -3.00
C SER A 16 13.20 50.94 -3.02
N THR A 17 12.10 51.62 -3.33
CA THR A 17 12.01 53.08 -3.37
C THR A 17 11.64 53.63 -2.03
N VAL A 18 12.55 54.41 -1.43
CA VAL A 18 12.39 55.06 -0.11
C VAL A 18 11.11 55.92 -0.03
N GLY A 19 10.76 56.62 -1.12
CA GLY A 19 9.53 57.42 -1.17
C GLY A 19 8.23 56.66 -1.00
N ASN A 20 8.24 55.33 -1.18
CA ASN A 20 7.03 54.53 -1.11
C ASN A 20 6.69 54.00 0.30
N TRP A 21 7.49 54.30 1.28
CA TRP A 21 7.34 53.83 2.67
C TRP A 21 7.04 54.94 3.64
N SER A 22 6.13 54.68 4.57
CA SER A 22 5.74 55.60 5.67
C SER A 22 5.84 54.89 7.01
N LEU A 23 5.82 55.63 8.11
CA LEU A 23 5.71 55.13 9.49
C LEU A 23 4.26 54.86 9.91
N THR A 24 3.30 55.35 9.14
CA THR A 24 1.86 55.24 9.44
C THR A 24 1.07 54.98 8.19
N GLU A 25 -0.09 54.36 8.36
CA GLU A 25 -1.06 54.17 7.28
C GLU A 25 -1.42 55.51 6.60
N GLY A 26 -1.37 55.53 5.28
CA GLY A 26 -1.66 56.70 4.46
C GLY A 26 -0.74 57.93 4.73
N GLY A 27 0.31 57.75 5.50
CA GLY A 27 1.24 58.83 5.83
C GLY A 27 2.15 59.21 4.66
N ALA A 28 2.92 60.30 4.84
CA ALA A 28 3.87 60.74 3.84
C ALA A 28 4.99 59.69 3.63
N GLY A 29 5.30 59.42 2.40
CA GLY A 29 6.45 58.59 2.04
C GLY A 29 7.77 59.22 2.40
N GLY A 30 8.87 58.48 2.20
CA GLY A 30 10.23 58.99 2.46
C GLY A 30 10.96 58.22 3.56
N GLN A 31 10.37 57.19 4.10
CA GLN A 31 11.01 56.33 5.08
C GLN A 31 11.91 55.28 4.42
N THR A 32 12.84 54.79 5.19
CA THR A 32 13.73 53.69 4.73
C THR A 32 12.97 52.47 4.28
N VAL A 33 13.50 51.79 3.26
CA VAL A 33 13.00 50.49 2.83
C VAL A 33 13.03 49.48 4.00
N PRO A 34 12.01 48.66 4.17
CA PRO A 34 11.97 47.66 5.24
C PRO A 34 13.21 46.77 5.28
N THR A 35 13.64 46.47 6.50
CA THR A 35 14.66 45.46 6.82
C THR A 35 14.02 44.31 7.60
N ALA A 36 14.81 43.35 8.02
CA ALA A 36 14.32 42.24 8.86
C ALA A 36 13.89 42.64 10.28
N ALA A 37 14.03 43.96 10.63
CA ALA A 37 13.65 44.50 11.94
C ALA A 37 12.28 45.19 11.95
N GLU A 38 11.72 45.48 10.78
CA GLU A 38 10.47 46.23 10.66
C GLU A 38 9.28 45.33 10.31
N ASP A 39 8.13 45.65 10.91
CA ASP A 39 6.84 45.11 10.57
C ASP A 39 6.29 45.83 9.32
N VAL A 40 5.92 45.06 8.30
CA VAL A 40 5.49 45.58 7.00
C VAL A 40 4.00 45.45 6.82
N PHE A 41 3.35 46.56 6.44
CA PHE A 41 1.92 46.68 6.24
C PHE A 41 1.60 47.13 4.81
N PHE A 42 0.67 46.44 4.22
CA PHE A 42 -0.07 46.87 3.05
C PHE A 42 -1.51 47.09 3.48
N ASP A 43 -1.90 48.32 3.57
CA ASP A 43 -3.16 48.76 4.14
C ASP A 43 -4.29 48.83 3.09
N ALA A 44 -5.50 49.12 3.54
CA ALA A 44 -6.61 49.40 2.63
C ALA A 44 -6.29 50.63 1.76
N GLY A 45 -6.44 50.52 0.46
CA GLY A 45 -6.10 51.59 -0.48
C GLY A 45 -4.61 51.72 -0.81
N SER A 46 -3.73 50.94 -0.23
CA SER A 46 -2.35 50.83 -0.70
C SER A 46 -2.32 50.39 -2.18
N PRO A 47 -1.56 51.08 -3.04
CA PRO A 47 -1.46 50.73 -4.45
C PRO A 47 -0.65 49.44 -4.67
N ASP A 48 -0.62 48.96 -5.94
CA ASP A 48 0.22 47.79 -6.33
C ASP A 48 1.68 47.97 -5.89
N CYS A 49 2.34 46.86 -5.57
CA CYS A 49 3.76 46.86 -5.19
C CYS A 49 4.51 45.81 -5.96
N THR A 50 5.69 46.18 -6.47
CA THR A 50 6.61 45.28 -7.16
C THR A 50 7.86 45.05 -6.31
N LEU A 51 8.09 43.79 -5.94
CA LEU A 51 9.37 43.36 -5.35
C LEU A 51 10.40 43.28 -6.49
N ASN A 52 11.16 44.32 -6.63
CA ASN A 52 12.09 44.47 -7.75
C ASN A 52 13.41 43.69 -7.55
N THR A 53 14.07 43.35 -8.65
CA THR A 53 15.18 42.38 -8.76
C THR A 53 16.50 42.75 -8.07
N ALA A 54 16.63 43.93 -7.49
CA ALA A 54 17.92 44.43 -6.96
C ALA A 54 18.52 43.64 -5.81
N ALA A 55 17.70 43.03 -4.98
CA ALA A 55 18.09 42.12 -3.87
C ALA A 55 16.86 41.44 -3.30
N VAL A 56 17.06 40.32 -2.56
CA VAL A 56 16.02 39.70 -1.74
C VAL A 56 15.35 40.76 -0.87
N LYS A 57 14.02 40.77 -0.85
CA LYS A 57 13.25 41.65 0.03
C LYS A 57 13.12 41.00 1.40
N VAL A 58 13.16 41.80 2.45
CA VAL A 58 13.09 41.32 3.83
C VAL A 58 12.05 42.10 4.62
N ALA A 59 11.42 41.41 5.56
CA ALA A 59 10.50 41.98 6.53
C ALA A 59 10.60 41.18 7.83
N LYS A 60 10.32 41.84 8.96
CA LYS A 60 10.13 41.11 10.22
C LYS A 60 8.77 40.40 10.20
N THR A 61 7.71 41.16 9.92
CA THR A 61 6.36 40.57 9.66
C THR A 61 5.81 41.14 8.37
N LEU A 62 4.83 40.40 7.78
CA LEU A 62 4.11 40.85 6.60
C LEU A 62 2.62 40.81 6.89
N THR A 63 1.94 41.96 6.74
CA THR A 63 0.49 42.06 6.89
C THR A 63 -0.13 42.69 5.64
N THR A 64 -1.06 41.98 5.01
CA THR A 64 -1.81 42.48 3.87
C THR A 64 -3.33 42.30 4.05
N SER A 65 -3.80 42.25 5.30
CA SER A 65 -5.18 41.86 5.66
C SER A 65 -6.27 42.69 4.99
N ALA A 66 -6.06 43.99 4.78
CA ALA A 66 -7.00 44.85 4.09
C ALA A 66 -6.58 45.25 2.67
N TYR A 67 -5.48 44.71 2.20
CA TYR A 67 -4.91 45.08 0.91
C TYR A 67 -5.63 44.44 -0.26
N THR A 68 -6.06 45.25 -1.23
CA THR A 68 -6.76 44.83 -2.46
C THR A 68 -5.90 44.97 -3.70
N GLY A 69 -4.69 45.48 -3.58
CA GLY A 69 -3.72 45.66 -4.64
C GLY A 69 -2.99 44.38 -5.03
N THR A 70 -2.07 44.52 -5.95
CA THR A 70 -1.26 43.43 -6.50
C THR A 70 0.16 43.48 -5.91
N LEU A 71 0.60 42.38 -5.31
CA LEU A 71 1.97 42.17 -4.89
C LEU A 71 2.71 41.35 -5.96
N THR A 72 3.60 42.00 -6.73
CA THR A 72 4.30 41.37 -7.83
C THR A 72 5.68 40.89 -7.41
N PHE A 73 5.92 39.58 -7.51
CA PHE A 73 7.16 38.93 -7.13
C PHE A 73 8.13 38.83 -8.31
N ASN A 74 9.09 39.74 -8.43
CA ASN A 74 10.25 39.62 -9.33
C ASN A 74 11.51 39.15 -8.59
N VAL A 75 11.41 38.97 -7.26
CA VAL A 75 12.44 38.45 -6.38
C VAL A 75 11.78 37.84 -5.14
N GLN A 76 12.52 37.05 -4.41
CA GLN A 76 12.09 36.46 -3.13
C GLN A 76 11.77 37.53 -2.08
N LEU A 77 10.73 37.26 -1.26
CA LEU A 77 10.44 37.98 -0.01
C LEU A 77 10.72 37.08 1.18
N SER A 78 11.60 37.47 2.06
CA SER A 78 11.97 36.76 3.27
C SER A 78 11.35 37.45 4.50
N VAL A 79 10.61 36.67 5.30
CA VAL A 79 9.91 37.16 6.50
C VAL A 79 10.40 36.42 7.73
N SER A 80 10.81 37.12 8.78
CA SER A 80 11.36 36.53 10.00
C SER A 80 10.35 36.41 11.16
N GLY A 81 9.05 36.48 10.88
CA GLY A 81 7.97 36.34 11.85
C GLY A 81 6.63 36.08 11.17
N ASN A 82 5.56 36.71 11.70
CA ASN A 82 4.20 36.43 11.22
C ASN A 82 3.96 36.89 9.77
N ILE A 83 3.18 36.12 9.07
CA ILE A 83 2.68 36.42 7.71
C ILE A 83 1.16 36.38 7.75
N THR A 84 0.52 37.51 7.44
CA THR A 84 -0.93 37.63 7.35
C THR A 84 -1.31 38.11 5.95
N ILE A 85 -1.91 37.26 5.17
CA ILE A 85 -2.35 37.54 3.80
C ILE A 85 -3.85 37.84 3.82
N GLY A 86 -4.26 38.96 3.22
CA GLY A 86 -5.66 39.31 3.06
C GLY A 86 -6.32 38.50 1.93
N ALA A 87 -7.61 38.19 2.10
CA ALA A 87 -8.38 37.44 1.10
C ALA A 87 -8.39 38.12 -0.28
N ASP A 88 -8.35 39.44 -0.31
CA ASP A 88 -8.40 40.24 -1.54
C ASP A 88 -7.03 40.54 -2.15
N THR A 89 -5.92 40.20 -1.44
CA THR A 89 -4.57 40.39 -1.96
C THR A 89 -4.39 39.64 -3.28
N LYS A 90 -3.91 40.35 -4.30
CA LYS A 90 -3.56 39.76 -5.60
C LYS A 90 -2.05 39.48 -5.66
N PHE A 91 -1.71 38.39 -6.27
CA PHE A 91 -0.32 38.00 -6.49
C PHE A 91 0.00 37.96 -7.97
N ALA A 92 1.20 38.44 -8.34
CA ALA A 92 1.72 38.41 -9.71
C ALA A 92 3.22 38.12 -9.70
N GLY A 93 3.80 37.98 -10.89
CA GLY A 93 5.22 37.69 -11.07
C GLY A 93 5.51 36.20 -11.25
N ALA A 94 6.79 35.84 -11.36
CA ALA A 94 7.20 34.46 -11.58
C ALA A 94 6.91 33.60 -10.35
N THR A 95 6.27 32.45 -10.54
CA THR A 95 5.94 31.51 -9.48
C THR A 95 7.19 30.95 -8.78
N THR A 96 8.34 30.93 -9.45
CA THR A 96 9.64 30.52 -8.91
C THR A 96 10.21 31.48 -7.85
N ASN A 97 9.72 32.73 -7.80
CA ASN A 97 10.09 33.66 -6.73
C ASN A 97 9.32 33.33 -5.45
N LYS A 98 10.04 33.21 -4.36
CA LYS A 98 9.54 32.60 -3.12
C LYS A 98 9.00 33.63 -2.14
N LEU A 99 7.93 33.24 -1.43
CA LEU A 99 7.60 33.81 -0.14
C LEU A 99 8.22 32.89 0.92
N LEU A 100 9.21 33.39 1.65
CA LEU A 100 10.06 32.61 2.55
C LEU A 100 9.84 33.04 4.01
N MET A 101 9.54 32.10 4.89
CA MET A 101 9.55 32.27 6.34
C MET A 101 10.86 31.71 6.92
N VAL A 102 11.65 32.55 7.62
CA VAL A 102 12.99 32.17 8.11
C VAL A 102 13.09 32.08 9.64
N ALA A 103 12.01 32.37 10.38
CA ALA A 103 11.94 32.24 11.82
C ALA A 103 10.54 31.85 12.28
N SER A 104 10.38 31.54 13.56
CA SER A 104 9.08 31.14 14.13
C SER A 104 8.05 32.26 13.99
N GLY A 105 6.83 31.87 13.63
CA GLY A 105 5.72 32.80 13.45
C GLY A 105 4.42 32.09 13.01
N THR A 106 3.38 32.89 12.82
CA THR A 106 2.06 32.46 12.40
C THR A 106 1.81 32.84 10.96
N TRP A 107 1.31 31.89 10.18
CA TRP A 107 0.74 32.11 8.86
C TRP A 107 -0.78 32.20 8.95
N THR A 108 -1.34 33.25 8.38
CA THR A 108 -2.78 33.44 8.21
C THR A 108 -3.01 33.82 6.76
N THR A 109 -3.73 32.98 6.00
CA THR A 109 -3.96 33.20 4.58
C THR A 109 -5.35 33.75 4.27
N ASN A 110 -6.27 33.70 5.23
CA ASN A 110 -7.67 34.06 5.06
C ASN A 110 -8.31 33.33 3.83
N GLY A 111 -7.92 32.07 3.65
CA GLY A 111 -8.40 31.23 2.52
C GLY A 111 -7.79 31.58 1.16
N LYS A 112 -6.78 32.44 1.11
CA LYS A 112 -6.13 32.84 -0.15
C LYS A 112 -5.19 31.76 -0.65
N THR A 113 -5.29 31.42 -1.94
CA THR A 113 -4.28 30.64 -2.64
C THR A 113 -3.10 31.49 -3.04
N ILE A 114 -1.89 31.12 -2.65
CA ILE A 114 -0.64 31.81 -2.94
C ILE A 114 0.00 31.12 -4.16
N PRO A 115 0.12 31.80 -5.32
CA PRO A 115 0.68 31.17 -6.54
C PRO A 115 2.21 31.10 -6.53
N GLN A 116 2.91 31.85 -5.67
CA GLN A 116 4.35 31.79 -5.53
C GLN A 116 4.80 30.54 -4.80
N ASN A 117 6.02 30.11 -5.05
CA ASN A 117 6.65 29.08 -4.25
C ASN A 117 6.74 29.55 -2.78
N ILE A 118 6.40 28.68 -1.87
CA ILE A 118 6.48 28.94 -0.44
C ILE A 118 7.66 28.13 0.11
N GLU A 119 8.49 28.79 0.90
CA GLU A 119 9.56 28.12 1.62
C GLU A 119 9.49 28.50 3.11
N ILE A 120 9.50 27.47 3.96
CA ILE A 120 9.63 27.62 5.40
C ILE A 120 10.93 26.95 5.77
N SER A 121 11.97 27.76 6.01
CA SER A 121 13.30 27.28 6.33
C SER A 121 14.06 28.25 7.19
N GLY A 122 14.86 27.75 8.12
CA GLY A 122 15.69 28.53 9.01
C GLY A 122 16.94 27.78 9.45
N ALA A 123 17.95 28.53 9.87
CA ALA A 123 19.19 27.96 10.40
C ALA A 123 19.02 27.33 11.80
N VAL A 124 17.91 27.62 12.46
CA VAL A 124 17.55 27.13 13.79
C VAL A 124 16.14 26.53 13.74
N SER A 125 15.76 25.87 14.83
CA SER A 125 14.38 25.38 15.01
C SER A 125 13.36 26.48 14.80
N ILE A 126 12.42 26.28 13.90
CA ILE A 126 11.29 27.19 13.73
C ILE A 126 9.98 26.47 13.98
N THR A 127 9.03 27.21 14.56
CA THR A 127 7.65 26.79 14.69
C THR A 127 6.80 27.66 13.77
N ALA A 128 6.31 27.08 12.67
CA ALA A 128 5.33 27.73 11.82
C ALA A 128 3.94 27.29 12.29
N THR A 129 3.16 28.22 12.80
CA THR A 129 1.77 27.98 13.17
C THR A 129 0.88 28.42 12.02
N LEU A 130 0.12 27.51 11.45
CA LEU A 130 -0.91 27.85 10.48
C LEU A 130 -2.19 28.20 11.23
N ALA A 131 -2.65 29.42 11.11
CA ALA A 131 -3.89 29.87 11.74
C ALA A 131 -5.13 29.44 10.93
N ASP A 132 -4.93 29.18 9.64
CA ASP A 132 -5.89 28.66 8.70
C ASP A 132 -5.17 27.75 7.66
N ASN A 133 -5.91 27.23 6.69
CA ASN A 133 -5.35 26.36 5.66
C ASN A 133 -4.38 27.10 4.75
N LEU A 134 -3.15 26.61 4.63
CA LEU A 134 -2.19 27.12 3.67
C LEU A 134 -2.41 26.44 2.31
N THR A 135 -2.92 27.21 1.36
CA THR A 135 -3.12 26.76 -0.02
C THR A 135 -2.10 27.42 -0.94
N THR A 136 -1.34 26.63 -1.67
CA THR A 136 -0.41 27.13 -2.68
C THR A 136 -0.58 26.37 -3.99
N SER A 137 -0.44 27.08 -5.12
CA SER A 137 -0.31 26.48 -6.45
C SER A 137 1.16 26.49 -6.94
N GLY A 138 2.06 27.12 -6.19
CA GLY A 138 3.51 27.00 -6.38
C GLY A 138 4.09 25.87 -5.52
N ASP A 139 5.40 25.62 -5.64
CA ASP A 139 6.08 24.60 -4.86
C ASP A 139 6.10 25.00 -3.38
N LEU A 140 5.88 24.01 -2.51
CA LEU A 140 6.11 24.17 -1.07
C LEU A 140 7.41 23.49 -0.68
N THR A 141 8.33 24.25 -0.11
CA THR A 141 9.58 23.75 0.43
C THR A 141 9.58 23.94 1.96
N LEU A 142 9.69 22.84 2.69
CA LEU A 142 9.88 22.86 4.14
C LEU A 142 11.31 22.43 4.42
N GLY A 143 12.17 23.38 4.79
CA GLY A 143 13.58 23.15 5.03
C GLY A 143 14.01 23.74 6.35
N CYS A 144 14.27 22.91 7.37
CA CYS A 144 14.65 23.37 8.70
C CYS A 144 15.89 22.65 9.19
N GLY A 145 16.80 23.36 9.81
CA GLY A 145 17.96 22.77 10.49
C GLY A 145 17.60 22.01 11.78
N THR A 146 16.37 22.16 12.27
CA THR A 146 15.82 21.52 13.48
C THR A 146 14.31 21.32 13.32
N SER A 147 13.62 20.70 14.29
CA SER A 147 12.21 20.30 14.12
C SER A 147 11.27 21.47 13.85
N THR A 148 10.33 21.28 12.92
CA THR A 148 9.28 22.23 12.58
C THR A 148 7.93 21.63 12.92
N THR A 149 7.09 22.38 13.62
CA THR A 149 5.72 21.99 13.96
C THR A 149 4.74 22.88 13.22
N PHE A 150 3.80 22.27 12.51
CA PHE A 150 2.71 22.94 11.83
C PHE A 150 1.40 22.63 12.54
N ALA A 151 0.60 23.65 12.80
CA ALA A 151 -0.67 23.55 13.54
C ALA A 151 -1.90 23.87 12.69
N GLY A 152 -1.78 23.86 11.35
CA GLY A 152 -2.89 24.07 10.41
C GLY A 152 -2.80 23.12 9.22
N ASP A 153 -3.80 23.14 8.35
CA ASP A 153 -3.88 22.28 7.18
C ASP A 153 -3.02 22.81 6.04
N PHE A 154 -2.32 21.88 5.36
CA PHE A 154 -1.61 22.16 4.12
C PHE A 154 -2.43 21.67 2.95
N HIS A 155 -2.80 22.57 2.04
CA HIS A 155 -3.39 22.22 0.76
C HIS A 155 -2.40 22.56 -0.34
N ILE A 156 -1.72 21.53 -0.84
CA ILE A 156 -0.75 21.67 -1.91
C ILE A 156 -1.42 21.23 -3.21
N THR A 157 -1.74 22.19 -4.06
CA THR A 157 -2.29 21.96 -5.41
C THR A 157 -1.24 22.04 -6.50
N ALA A 158 0.02 22.26 -6.13
CA ALA A 158 1.15 22.34 -7.05
C ALA A 158 1.45 20.99 -7.73
N ALA A 159 2.05 21.05 -8.92
CA ALA A 159 2.52 19.85 -9.62
C ALA A 159 3.64 19.13 -8.85
N THR A 160 4.39 19.85 -8.04
CA THR A 160 5.46 19.31 -7.19
C THR A 160 5.44 19.97 -5.81
N ALA A 161 5.62 19.17 -4.76
CA ALA A 161 5.91 19.65 -3.43
C ALA A 161 7.19 18.99 -2.92
N SER A 162 8.02 19.77 -2.24
CA SER A 162 9.31 19.30 -1.72
C SER A 162 9.37 19.59 -0.23
N ILE A 163 9.59 18.54 0.58
CA ILE A 163 9.91 18.69 1.99
C ILE A 163 11.40 18.45 2.16
N THR A 164 12.14 19.49 2.51
CA THR A 164 13.60 19.48 2.58
C THR A 164 14.09 19.89 3.98
N GLY A 165 15.01 19.14 4.59
CA GLY A 165 15.59 19.43 5.92
C GLY A 165 16.18 18.18 6.59
N THR A 166 16.95 18.36 7.66
CA THR A 166 17.58 17.26 8.40
C THR A 166 16.84 16.91 9.69
N GLN A 167 15.66 17.45 9.92
CA GLN A 167 14.96 17.40 11.21
C GLN A 167 13.52 16.87 11.07
N THR A 168 12.93 16.57 12.22
CA THR A 168 11.55 16.13 12.32
C THR A 168 10.59 17.21 11.89
N VAL A 169 9.74 16.92 10.92
CA VAL A 169 8.58 17.75 10.58
C VAL A 169 7.35 17.10 11.18
N THR A 170 6.68 17.81 12.09
CA THR A 170 5.43 17.37 12.71
C THR A 170 4.29 18.14 12.09
N ILE A 171 3.37 17.46 11.41
CA ILE A 171 2.15 18.04 10.86
C ILE A 171 0.98 17.50 11.69
N VAL A 172 0.22 18.41 12.30
CA VAL A 172 -0.87 18.06 13.23
C VAL A 172 -2.22 18.01 12.53
N HIS A 173 -2.32 18.52 11.29
CA HIS A 173 -3.55 18.66 10.50
C HIS A 173 -3.44 18.04 9.12
N ASP A 174 -4.50 18.16 8.32
CA ASP A 174 -4.61 17.55 7.01
C ASP A 174 -3.54 18.08 6.03
N VAL A 175 -2.88 17.15 5.33
CA VAL A 175 -2.09 17.47 4.14
C VAL A 175 -2.77 16.87 2.94
N THR A 176 -3.30 17.71 2.07
CA THR A 176 -3.83 17.32 0.77
C THR A 176 -2.79 17.68 -0.28
N ILE A 177 -2.24 16.67 -0.94
CA ILE A 177 -1.30 16.86 -2.04
C ILE A 177 -1.99 16.35 -3.29
N SER A 178 -2.40 17.25 -4.18
CA SER A 178 -2.93 16.92 -5.50
C SER A 178 -1.87 17.23 -6.56
N GLY A 179 -1.37 16.20 -7.21
CA GLY A 179 -0.28 16.30 -8.19
C GLY A 179 0.87 15.35 -7.90
N LEU A 180 1.89 15.36 -8.76
CA LEU A 180 3.10 14.58 -8.52
C LEU A 180 3.85 15.19 -7.34
N THR A 181 3.81 14.51 -6.22
CA THR A 181 4.58 14.93 -5.07
C THR A 181 5.82 14.10 -4.98
N THR A 182 6.90 14.75 -5.25
CA THR A 182 8.21 14.23 -4.97
C THR A 182 8.63 14.81 -3.63
N LEU A 183 8.53 14.03 -2.57
CA LEU A 183 9.33 14.29 -1.39
C LEU A 183 10.77 13.93 -1.80
N VAL A 184 11.38 14.81 -2.56
CA VAL A 184 12.76 14.63 -3.00
C VAL A 184 13.65 15.31 -1.99
N ASN A 185 14.21 14.59 -1.14
CA ASN A 185 15.65 14.58 -1.04
C ASN A 185 16.09 13.58 0.02
N ALA A 186 16.99 12.70 -0.36
CA ALA A 186 17.57 11.71 0.55
C ALA A 186 18.26 12.31 1.80
N ASN A 187 18.55 13.59 1.79
CA ASN A 187 19.22 14.28 2.89
C ASN A 187 18.27 15.07 3.81
N VAL A 188 17.01 14.86 3.70
CA VAL A 188 16.10 15.92 4.04
C VAL A 188 15.09 15.58 5.10
N ILE A 189 14.63 14.36 5.18
CA ILE A 189 13.86 13.90 6.31
C ILE A 189 14.69 12.85 7.03
N ASN A 190 15.76 13.25 7.70
CA ASN A 190 16.43 12.41 8.71
C ASN A 190 15.62 12.40 10.01
N GLY A 191 14.43 13.02 10.01
CA GLY A 191 13.51 13.09 11.11
C GLY A 191 12.22 12.32 10.81
N LEU A 192 11.40 12.21 11.81
CA LEU A 192 10.10 11.58 11.80
C LEU A 192 9.08 12.48 11.08
N PHE A 193 8.48 11.99 9.99
CA PHE A 193 7.29 12.60 9.44
C PHE A 193 6.10 12.10 10.27
N ASN A 194 5.71 12.88 11.28
CA ASN A 194 4.59 12.55 12.15
C ASN A 194 3.32 13.17 11.60
N TRP A 195 2.37 12.34 11.24
CA TRP A 195 1.03 12.75 10.89
C TRP A 195 0.05 12.37 12.01
N ASN A 196 -0.50 13.36 12.68
CA ASN A 196 -1.27 13.13 13.91
C ASN A 196 -2.78 13.11 13.71
N THR A 197 -3.34 13.89 12.77
CA THR A 197 -4.78 13.93 12.49
C THR A 197 -5.04 14.44 11.09
N GLY A 198 -6.08 13.93 10.42
CA GLY A 198 -6.51 14.40 9.12
C GLY A 198 -6.25 13.44 7.95
N GLY A 199 -6.43 13.88 6.71
CA GLY A 199 -6.31 13.05 5.51
C GLY A 199 -5.02 13.29 4.70
N LEU A 200 -4.26 12.26 4.31
CA LEU A 200 -3.21 12.32 3.28
C LEU A 200 -3.79 11.84 1.97
N THR A 201 -3.98 12.76 1.06
CA THR A 201 -4.29 12.42 -0.32
C THR A 201 -3.04 12.68 -1.15
N THR A 202 -2.42 11.63 -1.66
CA THR A 202 -1.29 11.76 -2.58
C THR A 202 -1.78 11.50 -3.99
N GLY A 203 -1.79 12.52 -4.83
CA GLY A 203 -2.04 12.38 -6.27
C GLY A 203 -0.84 11.84 -7.06
N GLY A 204 0.32 11.66 -6.41
CA GLY A 204 1.58 11.23 -7.01
C GLY A 204 2.47 10.41 -6.07
N ALA A 205 3.73 10.25 -6.42
CA ALA A 205 4.68 9.47 -5.63
C ALA A 205 5.20 10.25 -4.42
N LEU A 206 5.10 9.66 -3.23
CA LEU A 206 5.84 10.06 -2.04
C LEU A 206 7.24 9.43 -2.10
N THR A 207 8.27 10.23 -2.35
CA THR A 207 9.65 9.76 -2.37
C THR A 207 10.42 10.32 -1.19
N GLY A 208 11.13 9.49 -0.47
CA GLY A 208 11.95 9.91 0.67
C GLY A 208 12.83 8.78 1.17
N THR A 209 13.85 9.10 1.96
CA THR A 209 14.80 8.12 2.51
C THR A 209 14.55 7.82 3.97
N THR A 210 13.50 8.33 4.57
CA THR A 210 13.23 8.23 6.00
C THR A 210 11.91 7.55 6.31
N THR A 211 11.74 7.18 7.58
CA THR A 211 10.51 6.58 8.06
C THR A 211 9.37 7.59 8.04
N ILE A 212 8.28 7.23 7.38
CA ILE A 212 7.01 7.94 7.48
C ILE A 212 6.24 7.33 8.65
N VAL A 213 5.85 8.15 9.62
CA VAL A 213 5.03 7.71 10.75
C VAL A 213 3.63 8.31 10.63
N LEU A 214 2.64 7.44 10.53
CA LEU A 214 1.23 7.79 10.48
C LEU A 214 0.62 7.51 11.85
N THR A 215 0.25 8.54 12.57
CA THR A 215 -0.34 8.42 13.91
C THR A 215 -1.87 8.57 13.92
N GLY A 216 -2.46 8.90 12.77
CA GLY A 216 -3.92 9.01 12.59
C GLY A 216 -4.29 9.43 11.18
N GLY A 217 -5.59 9.62 10.95
CA GLY A 217 -6.11 10.17 9.71
C GLY A 217 -6.37 9.18 8.58
N THR A 218 -6.61 9.69 7.38
CA THR A 218 -6.92 8.87 6.19
C THR A 218 -5.80 9.00 5.17
N TRP A 219 -5.29 7.86 4.71
CA TRP A 219 -4.36 7.79 3.58
C TRP A 219 -5.12 7.28 2.35
N THR A 220 -5.26 8.12 1.33
CA THR A 220 -6.00 7.80 0.12
C THR A 220 -5.08 7.76 -1.09
N GLY A 221 -4.83 6.57 -1.60
CA GLY A 221 -4.13 6.34 -2.89
C GLY A 221 -2.67 6.80 -2.94
N GLY A 222 -2.08 6.66 -4.10
CA GLY A 222 -0.74 7.18 -4.41
C GLY A 222 0.42 6.20 -4.21
N SER A 223 1.61 6.62 -4.61
CA SER A 223 2.85 5.85 -4.45
C SER A 223 3.63 6.33 -3.24
N VAL A 224 4.03 5.41 -2.36
CA VAL A 224 5.05 5.68 -1.36
C VAL A 224 6.35 5.04 -1.82
N VAL A 225 7.31 5.87 -2.14
CA VAL A 225 8.68 5.47 -2.45
C VAL A 225 9.55 5.93 -1.28
N SER A 226 9.34 5.32 -0.12
CA SER A 226 10.07 5.64 1.10
C SER A 226 10.75 4.39 1.63
N ASN A 227 11.79 4.57 2.45
CA ASN A 227 12.50 3.45 3.04
C ASN A 227 11.66 2.68 4.06
N SER A 228 10.79 3.36 4.81
CA SER A 228 9.94 2.70 5.80
C SER A 228 8.67 3.50 6.07
N VAL A 229 7.59 2.77 6.40
CA VAL A 229 6.32 3.35 6.85
C VAL A 229 5.92 2.70 8.16
N THR A 230 5.60 3.52 9.17
CA THR A 230 5.11 3.05 10.47
C THR A 230 3.70 3.61 10.71
N PHE A 231 2.75 2.71 10.94
CA PHE A 231 1.43 3.07 11.45
C PHE A 231 1.49 3.03 12.99
N ALA A 232 1.35 4.19 13.62
CA ALA A 232 1.49 4.37 15.05
C ALA A 232 0.19 4.87 15.74
N GLY A 233 -0.94 4.80 15.06
CA GLY A 233 -2.25 5.22 15.56
C GLY A 233 -3.39 4.69 14.68
N ASP A 234 -4.58 5.23 14.83
CA ASP A 234 -5.74 4.85 14.05
C ASP A 234 -5.68 5.48 12.66
N VAL A 235 -5.42 4.66 11.65
CA VAL A 235 -5.26 5.11 10.25
C VAL A 235 -6.25 4.40 9.35
N ILE A 236 -6.91 5.16 8.48
CA ILE A 236 -7.73 4.63 7.40
C ILE A 236 -6.89 4.64 6.13
N VAL A 237 -6.81 3.49 5.45
CA VAL A 237 -6.14 3.39 4.14
C VAL A 237 -7.17 3.03 3.09
N SER A 238 -7.25 3.81 2.02
CA SER A 238 -8.18 3.57 0.92
C SER A 238 -7.49 3.72 -0.44
N GLY A 239 -8.05 3.08 -1.47
CA GLY A 239 -7.46 3.08 -2.82
C GLY A 239 -6.21 2.22 -2.95
N THR A 240 -5.45 2.41 -4.01
CA THR A 240 -4.21 1.67 -4.27
C THR A 240 -3.02 2.43 -3.72
N VAL A 241 -2.30 1.79 -2.81
CA VAL A 241 -1.04 2.29 -2.25
C VAL A 241 0.11 1.52 -2.86
N LEU A 242 0.96 2.18 -3.62
CA LEU A 242 2.18 1.59 -4.18
C LEU A 242 3.34 1.75 -3.20
N TYR A 243 3.91 0.64 -2.77
CA TYR A 243 5.10 0.59 -1.92
C TYR A 243 6.28 0.10 -2.75
N ALA A 244 7.08 1.04 -3.25
CA ALA A 244 8.19 0.81 -4.19
C ALA A 244 9.50 1.42 -3.67
N ALA A 245 9.81 1.19 -2.40
CA ALA A 245 10.98 1.79 -1.78
C ALA A 245 12.27 1.09 -2.21
N SER A 246 13.37 1.82 -2.21
CA SER A 246 14.72 1.29 -2.45
C SER A 246 15.35 0.81 -1.14
N GLY A 247 16.18 -0.21 -1.20
CA GLY A 247 16.81 -0.83 -0.04
C GLY A 247 16.00 -1.99 0.54
N THR A 248 15.97 -2.13 1.85
CA THR A 248 15.14 -3.11 2.58
C THR A 248 14.14 -2.39 3.51
N PRO A 249 13.18 -1.68 2.96
CA PRO A 249 12.25 -0.86 3.74
C PRO A 249 11.33 -1.72 4.58
N THR A 250 10.82 -1.14 5.67
CA THR A 250 9.91 -1.81 6.59
C THR A 250 8.55 -1.14 6.56
N LEU A 251 7.50 -1.94 6.41
CA LEU A 251 6.12 -1.52 6.66
C LEU A 251 5.70 -2.07 8.02
N THR A 252 5.52 -1.19 9.00
CA THR A 252 5.30 -1.58 10.39
C THR A 252 3.99 -1.02 10.92
N ARG A 253 3.22 -1.83 11.65
CA ARG A 253 2.19 -1.37 12.56
C ARG A 253 2.75 -1.45 13.99
N SER A 254 2.90 -0.30 14.63
CA SER A 254 3.37 -0.23 16.02
C SER A 254 2.22 -0.11 17.03
N SER A 255 1.12 0.54 16.65
CA SER A 255 -0.08 0.69 17.50
C SER A 255 -1.30 1.10 16.66
N GLY A 256 -2.46 1.27 17.31
CA GLY A 256 -3.70 1.73 16.70
C GLY A 256 -4.42 0.70 15.82
N THR A 257 -5.54 1.11 15.26
CA THR A 257 -6.36 0.33 14.34
C THR A 257 -6.14 0.79 12.91
N ILE A 258 -5.80 -0.12 12.02
CA ILE A 258 -5.66 0.20 10.60
C ILE A 258 -6.90 -0.33 9.87
N THR A 259 -7.70 0.61 9.37
CA THR A 259 -8.89 0.29 8.59
C THR A 259 -8.56 0.38 7.10
N THR A 260 -8.67 -0.73 6.38
CA THR A 260 -8.32 -0.82 4.96
C THR A 260 -9.58 -1.05 4.12
N THR A 261 -10.38 -0.01 3.92
CA THR A 261 -11.62 -0.10 3.13
C THR A 261 -11.30 0.04 1.64
N ALA A 262 -11.57 -1.00 0.85
CA ALA A 262 -11.32 -1.03 -0.60
C ALA A 262 -9.84 -0.73 -0.98
N SER A 263 -8.89 -1.12 -0.11
CA SER A 263 -7.47 -0.83 -0.31
C SER A 263 -6.74 -1.95 -1.07
N THR A 264 -5.79 -1.55 -1.90
CA THR A 264 -4.81 -2.46 -2.50
C THR A 264 -3.40 -2.02 -2.08
N LEU A 265 -2.68 -2.91 -1.41
CA LEU A 265 -1.24 -2.73 -1.17
C LEU A 265 -0.48 -3.28 -2.39
N SER A 266 0.14 -2.41 -3.15
CA SER A 266 0.99 -2.78 -4.29
C SER A 266 2.46 -2.70 -3.87
N ILE A 267 3.18 -3.82 -3.95
CA ILE A 267 4.59 -3.92 -3.53
C ILE A 267 5.45 -4.15 -4.77
N ALA A 268 6.37 -3.23 -5.04
CA ALA A 268 7.23 -3.26 -6.22
C ALA A 268 8.72 -3.50 -5.90
N SER A 269 9.09 -3.57 -4.63
CA SER A 269 10.48 -3.76 -4.19
C SER A 269 10.55 -4.66 -2.97
N SER A 270 11.69 -5.29 -2.74
CA SER A 270 11.91 -6.10 -1.54
C SER A 270 11.68 -5.27 -0.26
N CYS A 271 10.95 -5.82 0.69
CA CYS A 271 10.63 -5.13 1.94
C CYS A 271 10.34 -6.09 3.09
N THR A 272 10.30 -5.53 4.30
CA THR A 272 9.91 -6.25 5.51
C THR A 272 8.54 -5.80 5.98
N LEU A 273 7.65 -6.73 6.30
CA LEU A 273 6.31 -6.50 6.79
C LEU A 273 6.19 -6.90 8.28
N ASN A 274 5.94 -5.91 9.13
CA ASN A 274 5.62 -6.07 10.54
C ASN A 274 4.18 -5.58 10.77
N THR A 275 3.23 -6.25 10.13
CA THR A 275 1.85 -5.77 9.97
C THR A 275 0.84 -6.46 10.88
N ALA A 276 1.26 -6.90 12.08
CA ALA A 276 0.41 -7.63 13.01
C ALA A 276 -0.98 -6.99 13.19
N GLY A 277 -2.02 -7.75 12.87
CA GLY A 277 -3.42 -7.31 12.97
C GLY A 277 -3.87 -6.31 11.90
N MET A 278 -3.07 -6.03 10.87
CA MET A 278 -3.56 -5.32 9.68
C MET A 278 -4.19 -6.32 8.70
N SER A 279 -5.30 -5.91 8.10
CA SER A 279 -5.97 -6.69 7.05
C SER A 279 -6.21 -5.81 5.83
N TRP A 280 -5.59 -6.14 4.72
CA TRP A 280 -5.79 -5.47 3.43
C TRP A 280 -6.99 -6.07 2.69
N VAL A 281 -7.58 -5.31 1.77
CA VAL A 281 -8.55 -5.92 0.84
C VAL A 281 -7.78 -6.71 -0.21
N ASN A 282 -6.84 -6.08 -0.90
CA ASN A 282 -6.00 -6.77 -1.87
C ASN A 282 -4.51 -6.47 -1.65
N ILE A 283 -3.67 -7.39 -2.08
CA ILE A 283 -2.21 -7.23 -2.13
C ILE A 283 -1.74 -7.62 -3.53
N THR A 284 -0.91 -6.80 -4.15
CA THR A 284 -0.33 -7.08 -5.47
C THR A 284 1.18 -6.95 -5.42
N LEU A 285 1.89 -8.00 -5.76
CA LEU A 285 3.33 -7.95 -5.98
C LEU A 285 3.57 -7.69 -7.47
N THR A 286 4.41 -6.70 -7.83
CA THR A 286 4.53 -6.24 -9.22
C THR A 286 5.85 -6.57 -9.89
N ALA A 287 6.85 -7.01 -9.13
CA ALA A 287 8.21 -7.30 -9.63
C ALA A 287 8.82 -8.50 -8.91
N ALA A 288 9.99 -8.93 -9.35
CA ALA A 288 10.81 -9.89 -8.61
C ALA A 288 11.29 -9.24 -7.30
N LEU A 289 11.00 -9.86 -6.16
CA LEU A 289 11.34 -9.31 -4.85
C LEU A 289 11.45 -10.38 -3.77
N THR A 290 12.05 -9.99 -2.65
CA THR A 290 11.98 -10.73 -1.38
C THR A 290 11.04 -10.00 -0.44
N LEU A 291 10.00 -10.70 0.02
CA LEU A 291 9.04 -10.21 0.99
C LEU A 291 9.30 -10.90 2.33
N THR A 292 9.86 -10.17 3.29
CA THR A 292 10.10 -10.68 4.64
C THR A 292 8.86 -10.41 5.50
N ILE A 293 8.17 -11.46 5.93
CA ILE A 293 6.94 -11.40 6.72
C ILE A 293 7.25 -11.82 8.16
N ASN A 294 7.33 -10.84 9.07
CA ASN A 294 7.62 -11.10 10.48
C ASN A 294 6.36 -11.17 11.35
N SER A 295 5.20 -10.82 10.80
CA SER A 295 3.90 -10.98 11.43
C SER A 295 2.85 -11.35 10.38
N LEU A 296 1.83 -12.11 10.74
CA LEU A 296 0.82 -12.61 9.81
C LEU A 296 0.29 -11.51 8.87
N LEU A 297 0.52 -11.71 7.57
CA LEU A 297 0.00 -10.84 6.53
C LEU A 297 -1.40 -11.29 6.13
N THR A 298 -2.37 -10.40 6.22
CA THR A 298 -3.77 -10.74 5.92
C THR A 298 -4.31 -9.92 4.76
N ALA A 299 -4.97 -10.61 3.80
CA ALA A 299 -5.81 -9.97 2.79
C ALA A 299 -7.17 -10.67 2.71
N THR A 300 -8.25 -9.91 2.87
CA THR A 300 -9.61 -10.48 2.77
C THR A 300 -10.00 -10.84 1.34
N GLY A 301 -9.45 -10.17 0.35
CA GLY A 301 -9.61 -10.42 -1.08
C GLY A 301 -8.39 -11.16 -1.67
N THR A 302 -7.74 -10.56 -2.63
CA THR A 302 -6.76 -11.23 -3.48
C THR A 302 -5.32 -10.84 -3.15
N LEU A 303 -4.44 -11.85 -3.06
CA LEU A 303 -3.00 -11.71 -3.23
C LEU A 303 -2.64 -12.07 -4.68
N THR A 304 -2.14 -11.09 -5.43
CA THR A 304 -1.70 -11.29 -6.81
C THR A 304 -0.18 -11.40 -6.87
N LEU A 305 0.31 -12.51 -7.40
CA LEU A 305 1.73 -12.76 -7.64
C LEU A 305 2.10 -12.40 -9.09
N PRO A 306 3.25 -11.76 -9.33
CA PRO A 306 3.65 -11.30 -10.65
C PRO A 306 4.18 -12.44 -11.53
N ASN A 307 4.35 -12.15 -12.81
CA ASN A 307 5.18 -12.97 -13.72
C ASN A 307 6.68 -12.76 -13.43
N ALA A 308 7.10 -12.97 -12.18
CA ALA A 308 8.47 -12.81 -11.71
C ALA A 308 8.73 -13.74 -10.53
N ALA A 309 9.99 -14.00 -10.19
CA ALA A 309 10.35 -14.80 -9.03
C ALA A 309 10.11 -14.03 -7.73
N ILE A 310 9.53 -14.68 -6.73
CA ILE A 310 9.28 -14.10 -5.41
C ILE A 310 9.90 -15.01 -4.35
N THR A 311 10.52 -14.40 -3.35
CA THR A 311 10.94 -15.08 -2.12
C THR A 311 10.11 -14.55 -0.96
N PHE A 312 9.36 -15.42 -0.31
CA PHE A 312 8.72 -15.15 0.98
C PHE A 312 9.69 -15.63 2.06
N ALA A 313 10.10 -14.72 2.92
CA ALA A 313 11.01 -14.96 4.03
C ALA A 313 10.40 -14.46 5.35
N GLY A 314 11.02 -14.76 6.47
CA GLY A 314 10.61 -14.27 7.80
C GLY A 314 9.95 -15.31 8.67
N THR A 315 9.32 -14.89 9.75
CA THR A 315 8.82 -15.82 10.79
C THR A 315 7.31 -16.07 10.73
N ALA A 316 6.62 -15.45 9.77
CA ALA A 316 5.17 -15.60 9.60
C ALA A 316 4.80 -15.72 8.11
N GLY A 317 3.63 -16.28 7.84
CA GLY A 317 3.10 -16.41 6.50
C GLY A 317 1.98 -15.41 6.21
N PHE A 318 1.08 -15.81 5.31
CA PHE A 318 -0.08 -15.00 4.98
C PHE A 318 -1.38 -15.79 5.13
N THR A 319 -2.47 -15.04 5.33
CA THR A 319 -3.85 -15.53 5.17
C THR A 319 -4.56 -14.65 4.15
N VAL A 320 -4.99 -15.23 3.03
CA VAL A 320 -5.62 -14.49 1.93
C VAL A 320 -6.91 -15.17 1.46
N GLY A 321 -7.86 -14.35 0.98
CA GLY A 321 -9.06 -14.87 0.36
C GLY A 321 -8.71 -15.66 -0.90
N THR A 322 -8.11 -15.01 -1.85
CA THR A 322 -7.73 -15.58 -3.15
C THR A 322 -6.24 -15.41 -3.40
N LEU A 323 -5.58 -16.45 -3.85
CA LEU A 323 -4.22 -16.39 -4.42
C LEU A 323 -4.31 -16.46 -5.93
N THR A 324 -3.79 -15.45 -6.62
CA THR A 324 -3.81 -15.38 -8.07
C THR A 324 -2.41 -15.14 -8.63
N HIS A 325 -2.06 -15.86 -9.69
CA HIS A 325 -0.83 -15.62 -10.44
C HIS A 325 -1.11 -14.87 -11.73
N THR A 326 -0.26 -13.88 -12.03
CA THR A 326 -0.20 -13.31 -13.37
C THR A 326 0.34 -14.34 -14.35
N ALA A 327 -0.33 -14.53 -15.48
CA ALA A 327 0.04 -15.55 -16.46
C ALA A 327 1.51 -15.46 -16.90
N ILE A 328 2.18 -16.61 -16.93
CA ILE A 328 3.58 -16.70 -17.39
C ILE A 328 3.60 -16.63 -18.91
N THR A 329 4.46 -15.78 -19.46
CA THR A 329 4.56 -15.53 -20.90
C THR A 329 5.91 -15.89 -21.51
N SER A 330 6.97 -16.05 -20.74
CA SER A 330 8.32 -16.13 -21.29
C SER A 330 9.28 -17.15 -20.64
N ALA A 331 9.07 -17.52 -19.37
CA ALA A 331 9.91 -18.49 -18.66
C ALA A 331 9.23 -18.96 -17.38
N SER A 332 9.60 -20.13 -16.88
CA SER A 332 9.13 -20.62 -15.57
C SER A 332 9.49 -19.65 -14.44
N ARG A 333 8.66 -19.61 -13.41
CA ARG A 333 8.84 -18.73 -12.25
C ARG A 333 8.92 -19.52 -10.97
N THR A 334 9.89 -19.19 -10.14
CA THR A 334 10.07 -19.82 -8.85
C THR A 334 9.56 -18.90 -7.73
N PHE A 335 8.74 -19.47 -6.88
CA PHE A 335 8.24 -18.86 -5.66
C PHE A 335 8.82 -19.64 -4.49
N THR A 336 9.71 -19.02 -3.76
CA THR A 336 10.38 -19.61 -2.59
C THR A 336 9.62 -19.19 -1.33
N PHE A 337 9.27 -20.15 -0.50
CA PHE A 337 8.52 -19.94 0.72
C PHE A 337 9.36 -20.34 1.93
N GLU A 338 9.31 -19.55 3.00
CA GLU A 338 10.01 -19.85 4.25
C GLU A 338 9.55 -21.18 4.81
N GLU A 339 10.47 -21.94 5.35
CA GLU A 339 10.22 -23.24 5.96
C GLU A 339 9.41 -23.12 7.27
N ALA A 340 8.69 -24.18 7.61
CA ALA A 340 7.86 -24.29 8.82
C ALA A 340 6.82 -23.15 9.02
N VAL A 341 6.61 -22.33 8.00
CA VAL A 341 5.63 -21.25 8.01
C VAL A 341 4.36 -21.69 7.30
N THR A 342 3.22 -21.22 7.80
CA THR A 342 1.90 -21.53 7.22
C THR A 342 1.40 -20.40 6.33
N TYR A 343 0.99 -20.77 5.11
CA TYR A 343 0.37 -19.90 4.11
C TYR A 343 -1.06 -20.37 3.85
N THR A 344 -2.06 -19.54 4.17
CA THR A 344 -3.47 -19.92 4.13
C THR A 344 -4.21 -19.19 3.00
N ILE A 345 -4.96 -19.96 2.21
CA ILE A 345 -5.85 -19.46 1.15
C ILE A 345 -7.26 -19.93 1.49
N THR A 346 -8.21 -18.99 1.65
CA THR A 346 -9.53 -19.32 2.20
C THR A 346 -10.63 -19.51 1.17
N THR A 347 -10.53 -18.87 -0.02
CA THR A 347 -11.64 -18.80 -0.99
C THR A 347 -11.30 -19.37 -2.35
N ALA A 348 -10.15 -19.02 -2.92
CA ALA A 348 -9.77 -19.51 -4.25
C ALA A 348 -8.26 -19.51 -4.48
N MET A 349 -7.78 -20.46 -5.28
CA MET A 349 -6.43 -20.47 -5.81
C MET A 349 -6.48 -20.51 -7.33
N THR A 350 -5.86 -19.53 -8.00
CA THR A 350 -5.86 -19.41 -9.46
C THR A 350 -4.43 -19.24 -9.97
N CYS A 351 -3.96 -20.21 -10.71
CA CYS A 351 -2.67 -20.21 -11.39
C CYS A 351 -2.94 -20.40 -12.89
N THR A 352 -3.28 -19.30 -13.56
CA THR A 352 -3.61 -19.35 -15.00
C THR A 352 -2.36 -19.27 -15.85
N HIS A 353 -2.28 -20.14 -16.83
CA HIS A 353 -1.20 -20.19 -17.81
C HIS A 353 -1.69 -19.71 -19.18
N ASN A 354 -0.80 -19.12 -19.97
CA ASN A 354 -1.10 -18.83 -21.37
C ASN A 354 -1.06 -20.16 -22.15
N THR A 355 -2.17 -20.56 -22.70
CA THR A 355 -2.38 -21.87 -23.40
C THR A 355 -1.45 -22.11 -24.57
N THR A 356 -0.71 -21.12 -25.06
CA THR A 356 0.19 -21.26 -26.21
C THR A 356 1.60 -21.75 -25.86
N GLN A 357 1.95 -21.82 -24.56
CA GLN A 357 3.30 -22.22 -24.13
C GLN A 357 3.26 -23.19 -22.95
N ALA A 358 2.97 -24.43 -23.24
CA ALA A 358 2.88 -25.54 -22.27
C ALA A 358 4.20 -25.89 -21.54
N THR A 359 5.30 -25.19 -21.83
CA THR A 359 6.64 -25.46 -21.27
C THR A 359 6.97 -24.69 -20.00
N TYR A 360 6.28 -23.59 -19.71
CA TYR A 360 6.58 -22.77 -18.56
C TYR A 360 5.73 -23.14 -17.35
N ARG A 361 6.32 -23.08 -16.15
CA ARG A 361 5.71 -23.56 -14.90
C ARG A 361 5.86 -22.56 -13.77
N TYR A 362 4.94 -22.62 -12.84
CA TYR A 362 5.10 -22.07 -11.52
C TYR A 362 5.78 -23.13 -10.64
N THR A 363 6.91 -22.82 -10.08
CA THR A 363 7.61 -23.70 -9.13
C THR A 363 7.46 -23.16 -7.73
N TYR A 364 6.86 -23.91 -6.84
CA TYR A 364 6.76 -23.61 -5.42
C TYR A 364 7.80 -24.46 -4.68
N ILE A 365 8.69 -23.80 -3.94
CA ILE A 365 9.71 -24.48 -3.16
C ILE A 365 9.77 -23.98 -1.74
N SER A 366 10.04 -24.86 -0.77
CA SER A 366 10.46 -24.48 0.57
C SER A 366 11.90 -23.95 0.52
N ALA A 367 12.20 -22.94 1.32
CA ALA A 367 13.54 -22.34 1.40
C ALA A 367 14.60 -23.33 1.88
N ASP A 368 14.25 -24.18 2.85
CA ASP A 368 15.15 -25.25 3.34
C ASP A 368 14.95 -26.56 2.56
N ALA A 369 16.06 -27.30 2.39
CA ALA A 369 16.05 -28.59 1.67
C ALA A 369 15.42 -29.73 2.49
N ASN A 370 15.28 -29.60 3.80
CA ASN A 370 14.83 -30.64 4.71
C ASN A 370 13.53 -30.32 5.44
N ILE A 371 13.09 -29.07 5.41
CA ILE A 371 11.91 -28.59 6.14
C ILE A 371 10.84 -28.16 5.13
N LYS A 372 9.61 -28.54 5.39
CA LYS A 372 8.48 -28.23 4.52
C LYS A 372 7.84 -26.91 4.87
N THR A 373 7.38 -26.21 3.85
CA THR A 373 6.44 -25.10 3.97
C THR A 373 5.02 -25.63 4.01
N ILE A 374 4.17 -25.03 4.84
CA ILE A 374 2.78 -25.46 5.00
C ILE A 374 1.85 -24.57 4.18
N PHE A 375 1.12 -25.18 3.26
CA PHE A 375 0.04 -24.53 2.52
C PHE A 375 -1.31 -25.07 3.00
N THR A 376 -2.21 -24.17 3.37
CA THR A 376 -3.57 -24.54 3.77
C THR A 376 -4.56 -23.92 2.77
N LEU A 377 -5.27 -24.76 2.03
CA LEU A 377 -6.39 -24.32 1.21
C LEU A 377 -7.69 -24.63 1.94
N GLY A 378 -8.50 -23.58 2.16
CA GLY A 378 -9.75 -23.69 2.91
C GLY A 378 -10.73 -24.68 2.29
N TYR A 379 -11.50 -25.36 3.11
CA TYR A 379 -12.54 -26.27 2.62
C TYR A 379 -13.60 -25.51 1.83
N GLY A 380 -13.91 -26.02 0.61
CA GLY A 380 -14.82 -25.35 -0.32
C GLY A 380 -14.19 -24.24 -1.15
N ALA A 381 -12.90 -23.94 -0.98
CA ALA A 381 -12.21 -23.01 -1.86
C ALA A 381 -12.15 -23.55 -3.30
N THR A 382 -12.38 -22.66 -4.26
CA THR A 382 -12.31 -23.02 -5.68
C THR A 382 -10.87 -23.10 -6.14
N GLN A 383 -10.59 -23.98 -7.10
CA GLN A 383 -9.26 -24.20 -7.64
C GLN A 383 -9.29 -24.11 -9.16
N ASN A 384 -8.43 -23.28 -9.70
CA ASN A 384 -8.09 -23.22 -11.12
C ASN A 384 -6.56 -23.14 -11.23
N VAL A 385 -5.92 -24.28 -10.98
CA VAL A 385 -4.47 -24.37 -10.87
C VAL A 385 -3.94 -25.18 -12.05
N ALA A 386 -3.11 -24.56 -12.87
CA ALA A 386 -2.46 -25.18 -14.00
C ALA A 386 -0.94 -24.97 -13.92
N PHE A 387 -0.18 -26.01 -14.30
CA PHE A 387 1.29 -25.95 -14.42
C PHE A 387 2.03 -25.57 -13.12
N LEU A 388 1.52 -26.01 -11.97
CA LEU A 388 2.17 -25.82 -10.67
C LEU A 388 3.08 -27.03 -10.37
N ASP A 389 4.32 -26.76 -10.05
CA ASP A 389 5.38 -27.72 -9.71
C ASP A 389 5.85 -27.50 -8.26
N PRO A 390 5.25 -28.19 -7.29
CA PRO A 390 5.58 -28.00 -5.88
C PRO A 390 6.77 -28.88 -5.49
N THR A 391 7.66 -28.33 -4.67
CA THR A 391 8.79 -29.02 -4.06
C THR A 391 8.83 -28.72 -2.57
N ARG A 392 8.70 -29.74 -1.75
CA ARG A 392 8.68 -29.63 -0.26
C ARG A 392 7.57 -28.73 0.29
N ILE A 393 6.41 -28.79 -0.34
CA ILE A 393 5.20 -28.10 0.12
C ILE A 393 4.28 -29.12 0.78
N ASP A 394 3.84 -28.83 2.01
CA ASP A 394 2.87 -29.64 2.75
C ASP A 394 1.50 -28.95 2.76
N SER A 395 0.51 -29.57 2.15
CA SER A 395 -0.86 -29.06 2.14
C SER A 395 -1.83 -29.87 3.04
N SER A 396 -1.30 -30.59 4.03
CA SER A 396 -2.05 -31.52 4.87
C SER A 396 -3.15 -30.87 5.74
N LEU A 397 -3.03 -29.58 6.06
CA LEU A 397 -3.96 -28.88 6.95
C LEU A 397 -5.21 -28.30 6.27
N GLY A 398 -5.41 -28.57 4.97
CA GLY A 398 -6.55 -28.07 4.19
C GLY A 398 -7.07 -29.06 3.17
N GLN A 399 -7.91 -28.58 2.26
CA GLN A 399 -8.28 -29.43 1.10
C GLN A 399 -7.07 -29.63 0.19
N PRO A 400 -7.01 -30.77 -0.54
CA PRO A 400 -5.96 -31.01 -1.53
C PRO A 400 -5.92 -29.90 -2.57
N ILE A 401 -4.72 -29.54 -3.03
CA ILE A 401 -4.54 -28.61 -4.14
C ILE A 401 -4.31 -29.44 -5.41
N PHE A 402 -5.17 -29.23 -6.41
CA PHE A 402 -5.12 -29.95 -7.68
C PHE A 402 -4.59 -29.03 -8.77
N SER A 403 -3.61 -29.49 -9.54
CA SER A 403 -3.17 -28.82 -10.76
C SER A 403 -3.86 -29.45 -11.95
N PHE A 404 -4.70 -28.67 -12.64
CA PHE A 404 -5.38 -29.10 -13.86
C PHE A 404 -4.56 -28.77 -15.09
N THR A 405 -4.49 -29.72 -16.02
CA THR A 405 -4.12 -29.65 -17.44
C THR A 405 -2.66 -29.71 -17.88
N GLY A 406 -2.57 -30.39 -19.03
CA GLY A 406 -1.49 -30.36 -20.00
C GLY A 406 -0.38 -31.35 -19.68
N ALA A 407 0.02 -32.14 -20.64
CA ALA A 407 1.08 -33.13 -20.53
C ALA A 407 2.24 -32.64 -19.69
N ILE A 408 2.25 -32.94 -18.41
CA ILE A 408 3.41 -32.82 -17.55
C ILE A 408 4.27 -34.03 -17.88
N THR A 409 5.14 -33.88 -18.84
CA THR A 409 6.22 -34.83 -19.06
C THR A 409 7.37 -34.38 -18.15
N ASP A 410 7.65 -35.22 -17.18
CA ASP A 410 8.88 -35.42 -16.46
C ASP A 410 9.19 -34.73 -15.15
N SER A 411 9.64 -35.65 -14.32
CA SER A 411 10.46 -35.54 -13.11
C SER A 411 9.89 -34.74 -11.96
N TYR A 412 8.94 -35.34 -11.37
CA TYR A 412 8.56 -35.02 -10.01
C TYR A 412 9.50 -35.71 -9.06
N ASN A 413 10.41 -34.97 -8.43
CA ASN A 413 11.03 -35.36 -7.17
C ASN A 413 10.02 -35.18 -6.05
N TRP A 414 9.00 -36.00 -6.02
CA TRP A 414 8.20 -36.21 -4.84
C TRP A 414 9.05 -37.01 -3.89
N SER A 415 9.55 -36.41 -2.83
CA SER A 415 10.07 -37.21 -1.73
C SER A 415 8.90 -38.08 -1.26
N ASN A 416 9.13 -39.38 -1.13
CA ASN A 416 8.20 -40.42 -0.73
C ASN A 416 7.62 -40.25 0.69
N ASP A 417 7.10 -39.10 1.00
CA ASP A 417 6.42 -38.87 2.26
C ASP A 417 4.94 -39.21 2.09
N LEU A 418 4.69 -40.46 2.31
CA LEU A 418 3.37 -41.07 2.40
C LEU A 418 2.61 -40.41 3.57
N GLY A 419 1.66 -39.55 3.27
CA GLY A 419 0.61 -39.42 4.24
C GLY A 419 -0.09 -38.13 4.50
N HIS A 420 0.22 -36.96 3.94
CA HIS A 420 -0.53 -35.77 4.34
C HIS A 420 -0.70 -34.78 3.19
N GLY A 421 -1.96 -34.37 2.94
CA GLY A 421 -2.49 -33.36 2.04
C GLY A 421 -1.56 -32.90 0.91
N ARG A 422 -1.59 -33.55 -0.22
CA ARG A 422 -0.69 -33.30 -1.34
C ARG A 422 -1.20 -32.20 -2.24
N ILE A 423 -0.32 -31.33 -2.77
CA ILE A 423 -0.53 -30.71 -4.07
C ILE A 423 -0.39 -31.83 -5.09
N ILE A 424 -1.49 -32.20 -5.72
CA ILE A 424 -1.52 -33.33 -6.66
C ILE A 424 -1.51 -32.71 -8.05
N PRO A 425 -0.46 -32.91 -8.87
CA PRO A 425 -0.52 -32.52 -10.26
C PRO A 425 -1.42 -33.49 -11.02
N GLU A 426 -2.44 -32.99 -11.67
CA GLU A 426 -3.16 -33.75 -12.66
C GLU A 426 -2.40 -33.69 -13.99
N ALA A 427 -1.72 -34.71 -14.35
CA ALA A 427 -1.43 -35.25 -15.65
C ALA A 427 -0.09 -35.98 -15.64
N GLY A 428 -0.16 -37.30 -15.72
CA GLY A 428 1.00 -38.18 -15.88
C GLY A 428 1.41 -38.96 -14.64
N GLY A 429 0.87 -38.66 -13.45
CA GLY A 429 0.90 -39.58 -12.32
C GLY A 429 -0.09 -40.71 -12.61
N GLU A 430 0.28 -41.95 -12.34
CA GLU A 430 -0.64 -43.09 -12.47
C GLU A 430 -1.88 -42.75 -11.63
N SER A 431 -3.02 -42.57 -12.29
CA SER A 431 -4.31 -42.53 -11.63
C SER A 431 -4.80 -43.98 -11.47
N VAL A 432 -5.35 -44.24 -10.32
CA VAL A 432 -6.02 -45.53 -10.06
C VAL A 432 -7.52 -45.32 -9.95
N THR A 433 -8.25 -46.35 -10.16
CA THR A 433 -9.72 -46.28 -10.13
C THR A 433 -10.23 -46.93 -8.87
N VAL A 434 -11.03 -46.22 -8.09
CA VAL A 434 -11.90 -46.79 -7.06
C VAL A 434 -13.25 -47.04 -7.69
N ALA A 435 -13.57 -48.28 -7.99
CA ALA A 435 -14.82 -48.65 -8.63
C ALA A 435 -15.54 -49.75 -7.85
N GLY A 436 -16.84 -49.79 -7.98
CA GLY A 436 -17.66 -50.81 -7.35
C GLY A 436 -19.08 -50.86 -7.92
N ILE A 437 -19.90 -51.63 -7.26
CA ILE A 437 -21.32 -51.75 -7.57
C ILE A 437 -22.09 -51.58 -6.28
N THR A 438 -23.05 -50.67 -6.26
CA THR A 438 -24.01 -50.53 -5.17
C THR A 438 -24.97 -51.73 -5.17
N LYS A 439 -25.19 -52.35 -4.01
CA LYS A 439 -26.01 -53.59 -3.89
C LYS A 439 -26.92 -53.48 -2.65
N ASP A 440 -28.05 -54.19 -2.72
CA ASP A 440 -28.90 -54.43 -1.56
C ASP A 440 -28.33 -55.52 -0.65
N ASN A 441 -29.00 -55.77 0.47
CA ASN A 441 -28.62 -56.81 1.45
C ASN A 441 -28.67 -58.24 0.87
N ALA A 442 -29.34 -58.46 -0.27
CA ALA A 442 -29.37 -59.72 -0.97
C ALA A 442 -28.27 -59.85 -2.02
N GLY A 443 -27.44 -58.81 -2.18
CA GLY A 443 -26.35 -58.74 -3.16
C GLY A 443 -26.79 -58.35 -4.56
N VAL A 444 -28.05 -57.93 -4.75
CA VAL A 444 -28.59 -57.49 -6.04
C VAL A 444 -28.16 -56.04 -6.29
N ALA A 445 -27.74 -55.76 -7.54
CA ALA A 445 -27.31 -54.42 -7.92
C ALA A 445 -28.44 -53.38 -7.71
N LEU A 446 -28.11 -52.28 -7.06
CA LEU A 446 -28.98 -51.11 -6.86
C LEU A 446 -28.49 -49.96 -7.72
N GLY A 447 -29.32 -49.52 -8.65
CA GLY A 447 -29.02 -48.34 -9.44
C GLY A 447 -29.47 -47.04 -8.76
N SER A 448 -29.03 -45.91 -9.30
CA SER A 448 -29.37 -44.55 -8.83
C SER A 448 -29.14 -44.32 -7.35
N CYS A 449 -28.05 -44.87 -6.82
CA CYS A 449 -27.57 -44.57 -5.48
C CYS A 449 -26.62 -43.35 -5.53
N ASP A 450 -26.77 -42.48 -4.55
CA ASP A 450 -25.80 -41.41 -4.33
C ASP A 450 -24.53 -41.98 -3.71
N VAL A 451 -23.42 -41.90 -4.38
CA VAL A 451 -22.14 -42.51 -3.99
C VAL A 451 -21.15 -41.39 -3.69
N TYR A 452 -20.67 -41.36 -2.46
CA TYR A 452 -19.72 -40.39 -1.98
C TYR A 452 -18.38 -41.05 -1.70
N LEU A 453 -17.31 -40.48 -2.23
CA LEU A 453 -15.95 -40.92 -2.00
C LEU A 453 -15.29 -40.06 -0.94
N PHE A 454 -14.68 -40.70 0.04
CA PHE A 454 -13.90 -40.09 1.08
C PHE A 454 -12.49 -40.66 1.11
N ARG A 455 -11.54 -39.83 1.50
CA ARG A 455 -10.18 -40.26 1.85
C ARG A 455 -10.10 -40.39 3.36
N ASP A 456 -9.56 -41.50 3.83
CA ASP A 456 -9.20 -41.68 5.23
C ASP A 456 -7.92 -40.84 5.54
N ASN A 457 -8.00 -39.96 6.50
CA ASN A 457 -6.87 -39.15 6.94
C ASN A 457 -6.17 -39.79 8.16
N GLY A 458 -6.62 -40.95 8.63
CA GLY A 458 -6.26 -41.50 9.94
C GLY A 458 -6.90 -40.71 11.10
N ASN A 459 -6.74 -41.20 12.31
CA ASN A 459 -7.27 -40.57 13.54
C ASN A 459 -8.78 -40.30 13.49
N ASP A 460 -9.55 -41.21 12.95
CA ASP A 460 -11.04 -41.17 12.87
C ASP A 460 -11.56 -39.93 12.09
N THR A 461 -10.77 -39.37 11.20
CA THR A 461 -11.17 -38.26 10.33
C THR A 461 -11.17 -38.66 8.88
N ALA A 462 -12.08 -38.07 8.09
CA ALA A 462 -12.17 -38.33 6.66
C ALA A 462 -12.39 -37.02 5.88
N THR A 463 -11.82 -36.96 4.70
CA THR A 463 -12.01 -35.85 3.75
C THR A 463 -12.92 -36.29 2.61
N TYR A 464 -14.02 -35.58 2.38
CA TYR A 464 -14.86 -35.74 1.22
C TYR A 464 -14.06 -35.41 -0.05
N ILE A 465 -14.13 -36.30 -1.08
CA ILE A 465 -13.38 -36.15 -2.31
C ILE A 465 -14.29 -35.91 -3.51
N ALA A 466 -15.31 -36.75 -3.69
CA ALA A 466 -16.16 -36.68 -4.86
C ALA A 466 -17.54 -37.30 -4.63
N TYR A 467 -18.47 -36.96 -5.50
CA TYR A 467 -19.80 -37.52 -5.58
C TYR A 467 -20.10 -38.03 -7.00
N GLN A 468 -20.82 -39.11 -7.08
CA GLN A 468 -21.34 -39.66 -8.33
C GLN A 468 -22.64 -40.40 -8.03
N GLU A 469 -23.64 -40.32 -8.90
CA GLU A 469 -24.78 -41.24 -8.90
C GLU A 469 -24.36 -42.56 -9.55
N SER A 470 -24.64 -43.69 -8.94
CA SER A 470 -24.36 -44.98 -9.53
C SER A 470 -25.25 -45.21 -10.76
N ASN A 471 -24.76 -46.00 -11.73
CA ASN A 471 -25.52 -46.36 -12.91
C ASN A 471 -26.89 -46.92 -12.54
N SER A 472 -27.96 -46.40 -13.14
CA SER A 472 -29.34 -46.70 -12.79
C SER A 472 -29.75 -48.17 -13.01
N VAL A 473 -29.01 -48.93 -13.82
CA VAL A 473 -29.30 -50.34 -14.14
C VAL A 473 -28.33 -51.29 -13.45
N THR A 474 -27.05 -50.96 -13.47
CA THR A 474 -25.99 -51.88 -13.02
C THR A 474 -25.49 -51.55 -11.61
N GLY A 475 -25.88 -50.43 -11.04
CA GLY A 475 -25.34 -49.92 -9.79
C GLY A 475 -23.86 -49.57 -9.83
N ALA A 476 -23.22 -49.58 -10.98
CA ALA A 476 -21.78 -49.35 -11.11
C ALA A 476 -21.43 -47.88 -10.82
N TYR A 477 -20.33 -47.68 -10.11
CA TYR A 477 -19.69 -46.36 -9.90
C TYR A 477 -18.18 -46.46 -10.13
N SER A 478 -17.54 -45.34 -10.44
CA SER A 478 -16.11 -45.30 -10.67
C SER A 478 -15.56 -43.90 -10.40
N PHE A 479 -14.60 -43.80 -9.50
CA PHE A 479 -13.87 -42.56 -9.21
C PHE A 479 -12.42 -42.75 -9.63
N THR A 480 -11.86 -41.76 -10.31
CA THR A 480 -10.43 -41.68 -10.56
C THR A 480 -9.75 -41.03 -9.34
N VAL A 481 -8.81 -41.75 -8.74
CA VAL A 481 -8.09 -41.32 -7.55
C VAL A 481 -6.59 -41.54 -7.70
N PHE A 482 -5.81 -41.07 -6.74
CA PHE A 482 -4.37 -41.24 -6.76
C PHE A 482 -3.91 -42.41 -5.90
N PRO A 483 -2.87 -43.14 -6.31
CA PRO A 483 -2.33 -44.24 -5.52
C PRO A 483 -1.72 -43.75 -4.21
N GLY A 484 -1.63 -44.60 -3.21
CA GLY A 484 -0.95 -44.36 -1.94
C GLY A 484 -1.78 -43.66 -0.86
N SER A 485 -3.08 -43.48 -1.09
CA SER A 485 -4.02 -43.05 -0.02
C SER A 485 -5.08 -44.15 0.17
N VAL A 486 -5.62 -44.21 1.40
CA VAL A 486 -6.76 -45.08 1.72
C VAL A 486 -8.04 -44.32 1.43
N TYR A 487 -8.93 -44.93 0.70
CA TYR A 487 -10.24 -44.36 0.38
C TYR A 487 -11.36 -45.28 0.87
N PHE A 488 -12.49 -44.66 1.20
CA PHE A 488 -13.72 -45.41 1.44
C PHE A 488 -14.90 -44.72 0.73
N VAL A 489 -15.90 -45.52 0.46
CA VAL A 489 -17.10 -45.09 -0.25
C VAL A 489 -18.30 -45.27 0.64
N VAL A 490 -19.16 -44.26 0.67
CA VAL A 490 -20.48 -44.29 1.32
C VAL A 490 -21.53 -44.13 0.23
N ALA A 491 -22.49 -45.04 0.18
CA ALA A 491 -23.57 -45.00 -0.80
C ALA A 491 -24.93 -44.89 -0.10
N PHE A 492 -25.82 -44.09 -0.66
CA PHE A 492 -27.20 -43.89 -0.21
C PHE A 492 -28.15 -44.17 -1.35
N LEU A 493 -29.26 -44.84 -1.11
CA LEU A 493 -30.32 -44.94 -2.08
C LEU A 493 -31.01 -43.60 -2.28
N GLY A 494 -30.97 -43.05 -3.49
CA GLY A 494 -31.56 -41.75 -3.84
C GLY A 494 -33.07 -41.71 -3.58
N GLY A 495 -33.57 -40.62 -2.99
CA GLY A 495 -34.99 -40.33 -2.83
C GLY A 495 -35.74 -40.97 -1.65
N GLY A 496 -35.06 -41.65 -0.73
CA GLY A 496 -35.64 -42.25 0.47
C GLY A 496 -34.98 -41.74 1.77
N THR A 497 -35.60 -41.99 2.91
CA THR A 497 -34.95 -41.80 4.21
C THR A 497 -33.65 -42.60 4.21
N PRO A 498 -32.52 -42.08 4.61
CA PRO A 498 -31.25 -42.75 4.48
C PRO A 498 -31.28 -44.04 5.32
N VAL A 499 -31.29 -45.16 4.67
CA VAL A 499 -30.94 -46.46 5.24
C VAL A 499 -29.43 -46.52 5.13
N MET A 500 -28.70 -46.14 6.18
CA MET A 500 -27.26 -46.27 6.23
C MET A 500 -26.91 -47.77 6.25
N ASP A 501 -26.43 -48.24 5.11
CA ASP A 501 -25.62 -49.47 5.07
C ASP A 501 -24.20 -49.05 4.66
N VAL A 502 -23.33 -48.86 5.66
CA VAL A 502 -21.94 -48.50 5.47
C VAL A 502 -21.17 -49.76 5.16
N THR A 503 -20.91 -50.02 3.91
CA THR A 503 -19.94 -51.05 3.54
C THR A 503 -18.53 -50.45 3.67
N TYR A 504 -17.95 -50.60 4.85
CA TYR A 504 -16.55 -50.29 5.11
C TYR A 504 -15.68 -51.28 4.33
N ARG A 505 -14.98 -50.84 3.35
CA ARG A 505 -13.88 -51.59 2.71
C ARG A 505 -12.67 -50.64 2.64
N ASP A 506 -11.61 -51.02 3.33
CA ASP A 506 -10.30 -50.46 3.07
C ASP A 506 -9.89 -50.76 1.63
N LEU A 507 -10.17 -49.81 0.76
CA LEU A 507 -9.74 -49.88 -0.63
C LEU A 507 -8.34 -49.29 -0.69
N ALA A 508 -7.32 -50.11 -0.46
CA ALA A 508 -5.97 -49.73 -0.79
C ALA A 508 -5.90 -49.57 -2.33
N ALA A 509 -5.70 -48.34 -2.78
CA ALA A 509 -5.37 -48.09 -4.17
C ALA A 509 -3.95 -48.65 -4.43
N VAL A 510 -3.84 -49.69 -5.24
CA VAL A 510 -2.60 -50.38 -5.65
C VAL A 510 -2.04 -49.74 -6.90
#